data_3fa91ba749bb8d09edbae4a31f46ca35
#
_entry.id   3fa91ba749bb8d09edbae4a31f46ca35
#
_cell.length_a   1.000
_cell.length_b   1.000
_cell.length_c   1.000
_cell.angle_alpha   90.00
_cell.angle_beta   90.00
_cell.angle_gamma   90.00
#
_symmetry.space_group_name_H-M   'P 1'
#
loop_
_entity.id
_entity.type
_entity.pdbx_description
1 polymer ?
#
loop_
_entity_poly.entity_id
_entity_poly.type
_entity_poly.pdbx_seq_one_letter_code
_entity_poly.pdbx_strand_id
1 'polypeptide(L)'
;KYIKDKKTIKLITRIGRSGLSSAIKEGLIFAKGKYVLVLDGDGQHHPSFVLKMVDEIKQNKSDIVIGSRFLPSSKLEGLSNKRSLGSKIANKFASISLHKNYSKLTDYLSGCFCLNRESTKNLIRKIEINGFKFLYELLSVSKGKLIVKELPLIFKERRFGHSKLDLSIIWDFIISIIHNFTLRIIPRRAVSFGLVGLSGVFVQLGMTSLLTKVILMEFSDALPIAVVFAATSNFLINNQVTFRSNRLKNF
;
A
#
# COMPACT_ATOMS: atom_id res chain seq x y z
N LYS A 1 20.94 19.11 -11.82
CA LYS A 1 22.29 19.37 -12.38
C LYS A 1 23.15 18.10 -12.44
N TYR A 2 23.19 17.25 -11.42
CA TYR A 2 24.08 16.07 -11.31
C TYR A 2 23.80 14.93 -12.31
N ILE A 3 22.61 14.86 -12.87
CA ILE A 3 22.12 13.74 -13.71
C ILE A 3 22.38 13.99 -15.21
N LYS A 4 22.54 15.24 -15.63
CA LYS A 4 22.59 15.61 -17.08
C LYS A 4 23.71 14.93 -17.87
N ASP A 5 24.82 14.58 -17.22
CA ASP A 5 26.02 14.07 -17.90
C ASP A 5 26.25 12.56 -17.75
N LYS A 6 25.35 11.82 -17.08
CA LYS A 6 25.51 10.38 -16.85
C LYS A 6 24.54 9.55 -17.71
N LYS A 7 25.04 8.98 -18.80
CA LYS A 7 24.28 8.08 -19.72
C LYS A 7 23.58 6.92 -19.03
N THR A 8 24.03 6.52 -17.84
CA THR A 8 23.47 5.41 -17.05
C THR A 8 22.29 5.80 -16.15
N ILE A 9 22.04 7.10 -15.95
CA ILE A 9 20.97 7.61 -15.10
C ILE A 9 19.88 8.23 -15.96
N LYS A 10 18.64 7.76 -15.78
CA LYS A 10 17.46 8.30 -16.45
C LYS A 10 16.51 8.90 -15.41
N LEU A 11 16.27 10.21 -15.53
CA LEU A 11 15.23 10.89 -14.75
C LEU A 11 13.91 10.84 -15.51
N ILE A 12 12.86 10.35 -14.85
CA ILE A 12 11.49 10.38 -15.37
C ILE A 12 10.71 11.38 -14.55
N THR A 13 10.39 12.52 -15.15
CA THR A 13 9.52 13.53 -14.55
C THR A 13 8.07 13.16 -14.80
N ARG A 14 7.29 13.03 -13.73
CA ARG A 14 5.88 12.64 -13.80
C ARG A 14 4.99 13.86 -13.64
N ILE A 15 3.98 13.97 -14.50
CA ILE A 15 2.96 15.02 -14.43
C ILE A 15 1.82 14.49 -13.54
N GLY A 16 1.50 15.23 -12.47
CA GLY A 16 0.50 14.85 -11.49
C GLY A 16 1.00 13.81 -10.46
N ARG A 17 0.29 13.70 -9.34
CA ARG A 17 0.60 12.72 -8.28
C ARG A 17 -0.27 11.48 -8.45
N SER A 18 0.30 10.40 -8.94
CA SER A 18 -0.38 9.10 -9.10
C SER A 18 0.09 8.03 -8.08
N GLY A 19 0.79 8.43 -7.02
CA GLY A 19 1.23 7.57 -5.93
C GLY A 19 2.49 6.74 -6.21
N LEU A 20 2.98 6.03 -5.17
CA LEU A 20 4.22 5.26 -5.21
C LEU A 20 4.13 4.05 -6.15
N SER A 21 3.04 3.28 -6.09
CA SER A 21 2.88 2.08 -6.92
C SER A 21 2.90 2.38 -8.42
N SER A 22 2.32 3.51 -8.83
CA SER A 22 2.38 3.94 -10.23
C SER A 22 3.79 4.38 -10.64
N ALA A 23 4.56 5.01 -9.73
CA ALA A 23 5.96 5.37 -9.98
C ALA A 23 6.82 4.12 -10.18
N ILE A 24 6.65 3.10 -9.33
CA ILE A 24 7.35 1.82 -9.45
C ILE A 24 6.97 1.13 -10.76
N LYS A 25 5.67 1.05 -11.08
CA LYS A 25 5.18 0.42 -12.32
C LYS A 25 5.76 1.09 -13.56
N GLU A 26 5.80 2.40 -13.60
CA GLU A 26 6.40 3.17 -14.68
C GLU A 26 7.91 2.93 -14.79
N GLY A 27 8.64 2.98 -13.67
CA GLY A 27 10.06 2.65 -13.63
C GLY A 27 10.37 1.23 -14.15
N LEU A 28 9.53 0.24 -13.81
CA LEU A 28 9.64 -1.14 -14.28
C LEU A 28 9.40 -1.28 -15.80
N ILE A 29 8.51 -0.46 -16.37
CA ILE A 29 8.28 -0.43 -17.83
C ILE A 29 9.51 0.09 -18.55
N PHE A 30 10.18 1.10 -18.01
CA PHE A 30 11.39 1.68 -18.61
C PHE A 30 12.67 0.88 -18.33
N ALA A 31 12.66 0.00 -17.34
CA ALA A 31 13.80 -0.83 -17.00
C ALA A 31 14.14 -1.82 -18.11
N LYS A 32 15.43 -1.88 -18.50
CA LYS A 32 15.94 -2.77 -19.53
C LYS A 32 16.66 -4.00 -18.96
N GLY A 33 17.06 -3.96 -17.69
CA GLY A 33 17.79 -5.03 -17.02
C GLY A 33 16.95 -6.30 -16.83
N LYS A 34 17.62 -7.46 -16.80
CA LYS A 34 17.00 -8.75 -16.45
C LYS A 34 16.47 -8.74 -15.00
N TYR A 35 17.24 -8.14 -14.11
CA TYR A 35 16.87 -7.95 -12.71
C TYR A 35 16.65 -6.47 -12.44
N VAL A 36 15.58 -6.15 -11.74
CA VAL A 36 15.22 -4.78 -11.42
C VAL A 36 15.07 -4.64 -9.91
N LEU A 37 15.83 -3.74 -9.33
CA LEU A 37 15.78 -3.42 -7.92
C LEU A 37 14.95 -2.17 -7.68
N VAL A 38 14.02 -2.25 -6.75
CA VAL A 38 13.23 -1.13 -6.25
C VAL A 38 13.76 -0.72 -4.88
N LEU A 39 14.02 0.56 -4.71
CA LEU A 39 14.53 1.15 -3.46
C LEU A 39 13.85 2.47 -3.18
N ASP A 40 13.68 2.79 -1.89
CA ASP A 40 13.35 4.14 -1.46
C ASP A 40 14.55 5.09 -1.69
N GLY A 41 14.29 6.32 -2.13
CA GLY A 41 15.31 7.31 -2.48
C GLY A 41 15.84 8.13 -1.29
N ASP A 42 15.65 7.66 -0.06
CA ASP A 42 15.99 8.38 1.19
C ASP A 42 17.37 8.05 1.76
N GLY A 43 18.15 7.24 1.04
CA GLY A 43 19.53 6.90 1.40
C GLY A 43 19.66 5.89 2.55
N GLN A 44 18.58 5.23 2.95
CA GLN A 44 18.58 4.27 4.06
C GLN A 44 19.22 2.92 3.71
N HIS A 45 19.34 2.59 2.42
CA HIS A 45 19.87 1.31 1.94
C HIS A 45 21.36 1.36 1.64
N HIS A 46 22.13 0.44 2.23
CA HIS A 46 23.57 0.37 1.96
C HIS A 46 23.86 -0.29 0.60
N PRO A 47 24.80 0.22 -0.20
CA PRO A 47 25.11 -0.35 -1.52
C PRO A 47 25.48 -1.83 -1.52
N SER A 48 26.18 -2.33 -0.50
CA SER A 48 26.53 -3.75 -0.38
C SER A 48 25.32 -4.66 -0.25
N PHE A 49 24.21 -4.16 0.33
CA PHE A 49 22.96 -4.90 0.44
C PHE A 49 22.32 -5.10 -0.94
N VAL A 50 22.40 -4.09 -1.80
CA VAL A 50 21.93 -4.15 -3.19
C VAL A 50 22.62 -5.29 -3.95
N LEU A 51 23.94 -5.40 -3.83
CA LEU A 51 24.71 -6.46 -4.47
C LEU A 51 24.28 -7.85 -3.97
N LYS A 52 24.11 -8.02 -2.65
CA LYS A 52 23.62 -9.27 -2.05
C LYS A 52 22.25 -9.68 -2.61
N MET A 53 21.31 -8.75 -2.79
CA MET A 53 20.00 -9.04 -3.37
C MET A 53 20.10 -9.53 -4.83
N VAL A 54 20.98 -8.92 -5.61
CA VAL A 54 21.22 -9.29 -7.00
C VAL A 54 21.88 -10.67 -7.11
N ASP A 55 22.80 -10.98 -6.22
CA ASP A 55 23.45 -12.29 -6.18
C ASP A 55 22.48 -13.39 -5.74
N GLU A 56 21.66 -13.13 -4.72
CA GLU A 56 20.63 -14.05 -4.22
C GLU A 56 19.63 -14.42 -5.33
N ILE A 57 19.12 -13.43 -6.07
CA ILE A 57 18.14 -13.70 -7.14
C ILE A 57 18.74 -14.49 -8.30
N LYS A 58 20.04 -14.32 -8.59
CA LYS A 58 20.75 -15.05 -9.62
C LYS A 58 21.01 -16.51 -9.22
N GLN A 59 21.54 -16.71 -8.01
CA GLN A 59 21.97 -18.02 -7.52
C GLN A 59 20.78 -18.94 -7.26
N ASN A 60 19.74 -18.43 -6.62
CA ASN A 60 18.58 -19.22 -6.19
C ASN A 60 17.42 -19.26 -7.20
N LYS A 61 17.62 -18.72 -8.41
CA LYS A 61 16.59 -18.67 -9.46
C LYS A 61 15.24 -18.15 -8.93
N SER A 62 15.28 -17.21 -7.98
CA SER A 62 14.09 -16.60 -7.39
C SER A 62 13.46 -15.60 -8.35
N ASP A 63 12.14 -15.45 -8.27
CA ASP A 63 11.42 -14.42 -9.01
C ASP A 63 11.48 -13.07 -8.31
N ILE A 64 11.50 -13.12 -6.96
CA ILE A 64 11.57 -11.94 -6.10
C ILE A 64 12.51 -12.21 -4.94
N VAL A 65 13.36 -11.23 -4.62
CA VAL A 65 14.11 -11.16 -3.36
C VAL A 65 13.67 -9.90 -2.61
N ILE A 66 13.21 -10.06 -1.38
CA ILE A 66 12.69 -9.00 -0.52
C ILE A 66 13.74 -8.66 0.54
N GLY A 67 14.03 -7.38 0.75
CA GLY A 67 14.72 -6.91 1.94
C GLY A 67 13.72 -6.82 3.10
N SER A 68 13.75 -7.81 3.99
CA SER A 68 12.80 -7.88 5.11
C SER A 68 13.29 -7.13 6.34
N ARG A 69 12.40 -6.37 6.96
CA ARG A 69 12.61 -5.66 8.23
C ARG A 69 12.37 -6.56 9.45
N PHE A 70 11.77 -7.73 9.26
CA PHE A 70 11.25 -8.57 10.35
C PHE A 70 11.97 -9.91 10.48
N LEU A 71 13.00 -10.18 9.68
CA LEU A 71 13.87 -11.33 9.92
C LEU A 71 14.72 -11.11 11.19
N PRO A 72 15.08 -12.19 11.92
CA PRO A 72 15.80 -12.09 13.20
C PRO A 72 17.11 -11.29 13.13
N SER A 73 17.81 -11.34 12.00
CA SER A 73 19.07 -10.63 11.76
C SER A 73 18.91 -9.21 11.16
N SER A 74 17.67 -8.74 11.00
CA SER A 74 17.41 -7.38 10.53
C SER A 74 17.69 -6.37 11.62
N LYS A 75 18.39 -5.28 11.27
CA LYS A 75 18.69 -4.16 12.18
C LYS A 75 17.92 -2.93 11.72
N LEU A 76 17.08 -2.40 12.60
CA LEU A 76 16.23 -1.24 12.33
C LEU A 76 16.69 -0.08 13.22
N GLU A 77 17.50 0.82 12.67
CA GLU A 77 17.92 2.04 13.36
C GLU A 77 16.87 3.14 13.11
N GLY A 78 16.45 3.85 14.16
CA GLY A 78 15.54 5.01 14.06
C GLY A 78 14.05 4.71 13.84
N LEU A 79 13.58 3.47 13.99
CA LEU A 79 12.16 3.15 13.93
C LEU A 79 11.50 3.31 15.32
N SER A 80 10.52 4.21 15.45
CA SER A 80 9.76 4.32 16.71
C SER A 80 8.91 3.06 16.98
N ASN A 81 8.74 2.70 18.26
CA ASN A 81 7.97 1.52 18.67
C ASN A 81 6.53 1.50 18.12
N LYS A 82 5.87 2.66 18.05
CA LYS A 82 4.52 2.79 17.48
C LYS A 82 4.46 2.44 15.99
N ARG A 83 5.47 2.84 15.22
CA ARG A 83 5.57 2.51 13.77
C ARG A 83 5.89 1.05 13.55
N SER A 84 6.74 0.47 14.39
CA SER A 84 7.06 -0.96 14.36
C SER A 84 5.80 -1.79 14.60
N LEU A 85 4.99 -1.46 15.61
CA LEU A 85 3.74 -2.15 15.93
C LEU A 85 2.73 -2.05 14.78
N GLY A 86 2.46 -0.85 14.27
CA GLY A 86 1.55 -0.65 13.14
C GLY A 86 1.98 -1.43 11.89
N SER A 87 3.30 -1.47 11.61
CA SER A 87 3.84 -2.23 10.49
C SER A 87 3.70 -3.74 10.69
N LYS A 88 3.88 -4.27 11.92
CA LYS A 88 3.66 -5.68 12.25
C LYS A 88 2.18 -6.09 12.08
N ILE A 89 1.26 -5.26 12.56
CA ILE A 89 -0.19 -5.49 12.41
C ILE A 89 -0.56 -5.51 10.92
N ALA A 90 -0.11 -4.53 10.15
CA ALA A 90 -0.35 -4.48 8.71
C ALA A 90 0.21 -5.71 7.98
N ASN A 91 1.42 -6.17 8.33
CA ASN A 91 1.98 -7.38 7.75
C ASN A 91 1.17 -8.64 8.12
N LYS A 92 0.64 -8.73 9.34
CA LYS A 92 -0.22 -9.85 9.75
C LYS A 92 -1.48 -9.92 8.88
N PHE A 93 -2.17 -8.81 8.67
CA PHE A 93 -3.33 -8.76 7.77
C PHE A 93 -2.96 -9.07 6.32
N ALA A 94 -1.84 -8.57 5.84
CA ALA A 94 -1.33 -8.90 4.50
C ALA A 94 -1.10 -10.42 4.36
N SER A 95 -0.44 -11.05 5.34
CA SER A 95 -0.18 -12.50 5.35
C SER A 95 -1.46 -13.33 5.24
N ILE A 96 -2.48 -13.00 6.03
CA ILE A 96 -3.75 -13.73 6.05
C ILE A 96 -4.50 -13.59 4.71
N SER A 97 -4.38 -12.44 4.06
CA SER A 97 -5.08 -12.15 2.80
C SER A 97 -4.40 -12.72 1.55
N LEU A 98 -3.16 -13.18 1.65
CA LEU A 98 -2.38 -13.69 0.54
C LEU A 98 -2.46 -15.23 0.44
N HIS A 99 -2.03 -15.77 -0.70
CA HIS A 99 -1.99 -17.21 -0.91
C HIS A 99 -1.05 -17.91 0.08
N LYS A 100 -1.44 -19.11 0.55
CA LYS A 100 -0.70 -19.90 1.56
C LYS A 100 0.78 -20.13 1.24
N ASN A 101 1.18 -20.15 -0.04
CA ASN A 101 2.58 -20.29 -0.44
C ASN A 101 3.47 -19.12 0.06
N TYR A 102 2.86 -17.99 0.43
CA TYR A 102 3.57 -16.84 0.99
C TYR A 102 3.50 -16.74 2.51
N SER A 103 2.87 -17.70 3.21
CA SER A 103 2.68 -17.65 4.68
C SER A 103 3.98 -17.58 5.48
N LYS A 104 5.10 -18.03 4.91
CA LYS A 104 6.42 -18.01 5.57
C LYS A 104 7.17 -16.68 5.40
N LEU A 105 6.66 -15.76 4.57
CA LEU A 105 7.27 -14.45 4.42
C LEU A 105 7.03 -13.59 5.67
N THR A 106 7.96 -12.70 5.94
CA THR A 106 7.92 -11.83 7.13
C THR A 106 7.59 -10.37 6.78
N ASP A 107 7.88 -9.90 5.56
CA ASP A 107 7.66 -8.51 5.14
C ASP A 107 6.99 -8.37 3.77
N TYR A 108 5.68 -8.38 3.76
CA TYR A 108 4.86 -8.20 2.56
C TYR A 108 4.77 -6.75 2.06
N LEU A 109 5.20 -5.81 2.90
CA LEU A 109 5.02 -4.37 2.68
C LEU A 109 6.36 -3.65 2.52
N SER A 110 7.44 -4.39 2.28
CA SER A 110 8.77 -3.81 2.08
C SER A 110 8.81 -2.89 0.85
N GLY A 111 9.50 -1.75 0.98
CA GLY A 111 9.83 -0.86 -0.12
C GLY A 111 11.12 -1.26 -0.86
N CYS A 112 11.85 -2.28 -0.33
CA CYS A 112 13.12 -2.74 -0.86
C CYS A 112 12.98 -4.18 -1.40
N PHE A 113 13.00 -4.37 -2.71
CA PHE A 113 12.88 -5.69 -3.33
C PHE A 113 13.53 -5.73 -4.72
N CYS A 114 14.05 -6.89 -5.09
CA CYS A 114 14.61 -7.18 -6.40
C CYS A 114 13.70 -8.14 -7.16
N LEU A 115 13.44 -7.86 -8.43
CA LEU A 115 12.55 -8.64 -9.30
C LEU A 115 13.32 -9.26 -10.45
N ASN A 116 12.97 -10.48 -10.82
CA ASN A 116 13.25 -11.00 -12.14
C ASN A 116 12.18 -10.46 -13.10
N ARG A 117 12.61 -9.65 -14.08
CA ARG A 117 11.70 -8.94 -14.99
C ARG A 117 10.88 -9.90 -15.85
N GLU A 118 11.45 -11.00 -16.33
CA GLU A 118 10.75 -11.92 -17.23
C GLU A 118 9.60 -12.65 -16.52
N SER A 119 9.82 -13.16 -15.30
CA SER A 119 8.78 -13.86 -14.54
C SER A 119 7.68 -12.94 -14.01
N THR A 120 7.98 -11.64 -13.81
CA THR A 120 7.05 -10.71 -13.19
C THR A 120 6.33 -9.77 -14.17
N LYS A 121 6.82 -9.59 -15.38
CA LYS A 121 6.34 -8.60 -16.37
C LYS A 121 4.83 -8.69 -16.66
N ASN A 122 4.28 -9.88 -16.84
CA ASN A 122 2.85 -10.08 -17.12
C ASN A 122 1.98 -9.81 -15.89
N LEU A 123 2.51 -10.05 -14.68
CA LEU A 123 1.84 -9.76 -13.42
C LEU A 123 1.82 -8.25 -13.15
N ILE A 124 2.93 -7.55 -13.42
CA ILE A 124 3.04 -6.09 -13.25
C ILE A 124 1.98 -5.35 -14.07
N ARG A 125 1.65 -5.83 -15.27
CA ARG A 125 0.58 -5.24 -16.11
C ARG A 125 -0.79 -5.30 -15.43
N LYS A 126 -1.07 -6.36 -14.66
CA LYS A 126 -2.33 -6.59 -13.94
C LYS A 126 -2.46 -5.82 -12.62
N ILE A 127 -1.36 -5.21 -12.14
CA ILE A 127 -1.38 -4.43 -10.90
C ILE A 127 -2.15 -3.14 -11.13
N GLU A 128 -3.14 -2.87 -10.29
CA GLU A 128 -3.84 -1.60 -10.27
C GLU A 128 -2.96 -0.49 -9.69
N ILE A 129 -2.94 0.66 -10.35
CA ILE A 129 -2.03 1.76 -10.05
C ILE A 129 -2.36 2.46 -8.72
N ASN A 130 -3.61 2.36 -8.27
CA ASN A 130 -4.11 3.02 -7.07
C ASN A 130 -3.74 2.30 -5.76
N GLY A 131 -3.00 1.19 -5.81
CA GLY A 131 -2.52 0.47 -4.64
C GLY A 131 -1.34 1.16 -3.97
N PHE A 132 -1.33 1.18 -2.63
CA PHE A 132 -0.27 1.83 -1.85
C PHE A 132 1.03 1.01 -1.78
N LYS A 133 0.95 -0.31 -1.71
CA LYS A 133 2.10 -1.19 -1.55
C LYS A 133 2.25 -2.10 -2.76
N PHE A 134 3.14 -1.72 -3.65
CA PHE A 134 3.40 -2.41 -4.90
C PHE A 134 3.74 -3.91 -4.69
N LEU A 135 4.62 -4.21 -3.73
CA LEU A 135 5.02 -5.59 -3.43
C LEU A 135 3.82 -6.46 -3.03
N TYR A 136 2.97 -5.96 -2.11
CA TYR A 136 1.75 -6.67 -1.70
C TYR A 136 0.83 -6.96 -2.91
N GLU A 137 0.63 -5.97 -3.77
CA GLU A 137 -0.20 -6.15 -4.98
C GLU A 137 0.40 -7.19 -5.94
N LEU A 138 1.72 -7.18 -6.11
CA LEU A 138 2.41 -8.16 -6.95
C LEU A 138 2.24 -9.58 -6.41
N LEU A 139 2.41 -9.77 -5.10
CA LEU A 139 2.18 -11.06 -4.44
C LEU A 139 0.72 -11.50 -4.54
N SER A 140 -0.22 -10.58 -4.36
CA SER A 140 -1.66 -10.85 -4.50
C SER A 140 -2.04 -11.32 -5.91
N VAL A 141 -1.59 -10.59 -6.94
CA VAL A 141 -1.88 -10.93 -8.36
C VAL A 141 -1.22 -12.24 -8.76
N SER A 142 -0.08 -12.58 -8.18
CA SER A 142 0.67 -13.80 -8.50
C SER A 142 0.02 -15.09 -7.99
N LYS A 143 -0.91 -14.99 -7.02
CA LYS A 143 -1.65 -16.14 -6.47
C LYS A 143 -0.74 -17.29 -6.03
N GLY A 144 0.39 -16.99 -5.38
CA GLY A 144 1.34 -17.99 -4.89
C GLY A 144 2.26 -18.63 -5.92
N LYS A 145 2.31 -18.12 -7.15
CA LYS A 145 3.09 -18.71 -8.26
C LYS A 145 4.55 -18.26 -8.30
N LEU A 146 4.92 -17.18 -7.60
CA LEU A 146 6.28 -16.65 -7.62
C LEU A 146 7.14 -17.31 -6.53
N ILE A 147 8.40 -17.58 -6.86
CA ILE A 147 9.43 -18.03 -5.92
C ILE A 147 10.00 -16.78 -5.24
N VAL A 148 9.74 -16.65 -3.95
CA VAL A 148 10.10 -15.47 -3.15
C VAL A 148 11.10 -15.85 -2.07
N LYS A 149 12.18 -15.07 -1.95
CA LYS A 149 13.19 -15.17 -0.89
C LYS A 149 13.25 -13.87 -0.11
N GLU A 150 13.68 -13.94 1.14
CA GLU A 150 13.89 -12.78 1.98
C GLU A 150 15.33 -12.70 2.46
N LEU A 151 15.89 -11.49 2.48
CA LEU A 151 17.17 -11.17 3.09
C LEU A 151 16.97 -10.18 4.24
N PRO A 152 17.73 -10.32 5.33
CA PRO A 152 17.63 -9.40 6.46
C PRO A 152 18.09 -8.01 6.06
N LEU A 153 17.20 -7.03 6.20
CA LEU A 153 17.47 -5.64 5.86
C LEU A 153 18.17 -4.92 7.02
N ILE A 154 19.30 -4.28 6.73
CA ILE A 154 19.94 -3.33 7.63
C ILE A 154 19.44 -1.94 7.23
N PHE A 155 18.55 -1.38 8.05
CA PHE A 155 17.87 -0.11 7.78
C PHE A 155 18.50 0.98 8.64
N LYS A 156 19.15 1.93 8.00
CA LYS A 156 19.79 3.08 8.69
C LYS A 156 18.77 4.17 8.98
N GLU A 157 19.11 5.08 9.88
CA GLU A 157 18.32 6.30 10.08
C GLU A 157 18.17 7.10 8.78
N ARG A 158 17.00 7.71 8.62
CA ARG A 158 16.74 8.59 7.49
C ARG A 158 17.66 9.80 7.51
N ARG A 159 18.33 10.03 6.39
CA ARG A 159 19.11 11.26 6.21
C ARG A 159 18.23 12.44 5.81
N PHE A 160 17.10 12.21 5.12
CA PHE A 160 16.24 13.27 4.58
C PHE A 160 14.76 12.86 4.62
N GLY A 161 13.87 13.84 4.88
CA GLY A 161 12.43 13.72 4.75
C GLY A 161 11.68 13.20 5.98
N HIS A 162 10.38 13.55 6.04
CA HIS A 162 9.45 13.07 7.08
C HIS A 162 8.54 11.97 6.51
N SER A 163 8.25 10.97 7.33
CA SER A 163 7.30 9.93 6.96
C SER A 163 5.89 10.49 6.96
N LYS A 164 5.25 10.49 5.82
CA LYS A 164 3.83 10.84 5.67
C LYS A 164 2.99 9.58 5.84
N LEU A 165 2.61 9.25 7.08
CA LEU A 165 1.48 8.34 7.31
C LEU A 165 0.22 9.18 7.13
N ASP A 166 -0.37 9.10 5.95
CA ASP A 166 -1.64 9.71 5.60
C ASP A 166 -2.75 8.68 5.83
N LEU A 167 -3.89 9.09 6.39
CA LEU A 167 -5.07 8.25 6.57
C LEU A 167 -5.53 7.61 5.25
N SER A 168 -5.33 8.30 4.14
CA SER A 168 -5.63 7.78 2.80
C SER A 168 -4.85 6.51 2.46
N ILE A 169 -3.63 6.39 2.96
CA ILE A 169 -2.74 5.24 2.79
C ILE A 169 -3.27 4.02 3.54
N ILE A 170 -3.73 4.23 4.77
CA ILE A 170 -4.34 3.18 5.59
C ILE A 170 -5.63 2.71 4.93
N TRP A 171 -6.44 3.63 4.46
CA TRP A 171 -7.68 3.34 3.73
C TRP A 171 -7.44 2.50 2.48
N ASP A 172 -6.52 2.93 1.61
CA ASP A 172 -6.14 2.18 0.40
C ASP A 172 -5.66 0.77 0.73
N PHE A 173 -4.95 0.59 1.85
CA PHE A 173 -4.48 -0.71 2.29
C PHE A 173 -5.63 -1.61 2.77
N ILE A 174 -6.57 -1.10 3.56
CA ILE A 174 -7.77 -1.83 3.98
C ILE A 174 -8.57 -2.29 2.76
N ILE A 175 -8.80 -1.40 1.80
CA ILE A 175 -9.47 -1.73 0.55
C ILE A 175 -8.74 -2.84 -0.21
N SER A 176 -7.40 -2.77 -0.28
CA SER A 176 -6.59 -3.78 -0.95
C SER A 176 -6.74 -5.17 -0.30
N ILE A 177 -6.77 -5.21 1.03
CA ILE A 177 -6.97 -6.46 1.78
C ILE A 177 -8.37 -7.04 1.49
N ILE A 178 -9.42 -6.24 1.63
CA ILE A 178 -10.81 -6.69 1.39
C ILE A 178 -10.98 -7.12 -0.07
N HIS A 179 -10.46 -6.35 -1.03
CA HIS A 179 -10.45 -6.70 -2.44
C HIS A 179 -9.77 -8.04 -2.71
N ASN A 180 -8.69 -8.35 -2.00
CA ASN A 180 -8.00 -9.63 -2.12
C ASN A 180 -8.80 -10.78 -1.49
N PHE A 181 -9.43 -10.57 -0.33
CA PHE A 181 -10.33 -11.55 0.29
C PHE A 181 -11.53 -11.88 -0.58
N THR A 182 -12.05 -10.92 -1.33
CA THR A 182 -13.14 -11.16 -2.31
C THR A 182 -12.63 -11.76 -3.63
N LEU A 183 -11.43 -12.37 -3.63
CA LEU A 183 -10.78 -12.94 -4.81
C LEU A 183 -10.68 -11.96 -5.99
N ARG A 184 -10.67 -10.65 -5.67
CA ARG A 184 -10.63 -9.53 -6.63
C ARG A 184 -11.88 -9.44 -7.54
N ILE A 185 -12.98 -10.06 -7.15
CA ILE A 185 -14.26 -10.01 -7.87
C ILE A 185 -14.92 -8.64 -7.70
N ILE A 186 -14.92 -8.12 -6.45
CA ILE A 186 -15.54 -6.83 -6.15
C ILE A 186 -14.55 -5.71 -6.48
N PRO A 187 -14.89 -4.73 -7.35
CA PRO A 187 -14.02 -3.62 -7.67
C PRO A 187 -13.67 -2.79 -6.41
N ARG A 188 -12.43 -2.29 -6.33
CA ARG A 188 -11.96 -1.48 -5.19
C ARG A 188 -12.85 -0.29 -4.86
N ARG A 189 -13.40 0.37 -5.89
CA ARG A 189 -14.34 1.50 -5.69
C ARG A 189 -15.63 1.03 -5.00
N ALA A 190 -16.15 -0.14 -5.36
CA ALA A 190 -17.32 -0.70 -4.70
C ALA A 190 -17.04 -1.07 -3.24
N VAL A 191 -15.87 -1.65 -2.95
CA VAL A 191 -15.42 -1.91 -1.57
C VAL A 191 -15.34 -0.61 -0.77
N SER A 192 -14.69 0.43 -1.32
CA SER A 192 -14.56 1.74 -0.66
C SER A 192 -15.92 2.36 -0.40
N PHE A 193 -16.81 2.37 -1.41
CA PHE A 193 -18.17 2.90 -1.29
C PHE A 193 -18.97 2.16 -0.23
N GLY A 194 -18.90 0.82 -0.20
CA GLY A 194 -19.57 0.00 0.81
C GLY A 194 -19.09 0.27 2.24
N LEU A 195 -17.76 0.44 2.43
CA LEU A 195 -17.21 0.79 3.74
C LEU A 195 -17.67 2.18 4.22
N VAL A 196 -17.74 3.15 3.32
CA VAL A 196 -18.26 4.48 3.65
C VAL A 196 -19.75 4.39 3.96
N GLY A 197 -20.53 3.62 3.17
CA GLY A 197 -21.94 3.37 3.47
C GLY A 197 -22.15 2.76 4.86
N LEU A 198 -21.32 1.77 5.22
CA LEU A 198 -21.35 1.14 6.54
C LEU A 198 -21.02 2.16 7.65
N SER A 199 -20.06 3.07 7.44
CA SER A 199 -19.77 4.14 8.41
C SER A 199 -20.98 5.07 8.63
N GLY A 200 -21.77 5.32 7.57
CA GLY A 200 -23.00 6.11 7.65
C GLY A 200 -24.08 5.47 8.54
N VAL A 201 -24.15 4.13 8.58
CA VAL A 201 -25.04 3.43 9.51
C VAL A 201 -24.70 3.77 10.97
N PHE A 202 -23.40 3.77 11.31
CA PHE A 202 -22.96 4.14 12.66
C PHE A 202 -23.25 5.61 12.97
N VAL A 203 -23.06 6.51 12.00
CA VAL A 203 -23.40 7.93 12.14
C VAL A 203 -24.90 8.09 12.38
N GLN A 204 -25.74 7.42 11.58
CA GLN A 204 -27.19 7.47 11.72
C GLN A 204 -27.65 6.96 13.10
N LEU A 205 -27.17 5.77 13.50
CA LEU A 205 -27.53 5.19 14.80
C LEU A 205 -27.09 6.07 15.98
N GLY A 206 -25.85 6.59 15.90
CA GLY A 206 -25.31 7.49 16.93
C GLY A 206 -26.12 8.79 17.03
N MET A 207 -26.42 9.42 15.88
CA MET A 207 -27.21 10.65 15.84
C MET A 207 -28.64 10.42 16.31
N THR A 208 -29.30 9.35 15.86
CA THR A 208 -30.64 9.00 16.35
C THR A 208 -30.63 8.80 17.85
N SER A 209 -29.66 8.04 18.39
CA SER A 209 -29.54 7.82 19.83
C SER A 209 -29.30 9.13 20.60
N LEU A 210 -28.48 10.03 20.08
CA LEU A 210 -28.24 11.35 20.69
C LEU A 210 -29.53 12.20 20.74
N LEU A 211 -30.20 12.29 19.60
CA LEU A 211 -31.43 13.12 19.50
C LEU A 211 -32.56 12.58 20.38
N THR A 212 -32.75 11.27 20.45
CA THR A 212 -33.85 10.67 21.24
C THR A 212 -33.53 10.57 22.72
N LYS A 213 -32.27 10.24 23.13
CA LYS A 213 -31.96 9.98 24.54
C LYS A 213 -31.41 11.20 25.28
N VAL A 214 -30.75 12.15 24.59
CA VAL A 214 -30.15 13.34 25.22
C VAL A 214 -30.99 14.56 24.99
N ILE A 215 -31.49 14.77 23.76
CA ILE A 215 -32.30 15.92 23.40
C ILE A 215 -33.78 15.63 23.67
N LEU A 216 -34.17 14.37 23.95
CA LEU A 216 -35.55 13.92 24.24
C LEU A 216 -36.51 14.20 23.07
N MET A 217 -36.01 14.20 21.83
CA MET A 217 -36.78 14.35 20.62
C MET A 217 -37.56 13.08 20.29
N GLU A 218 -38.76 13.19 19.74
CA GLU A 218 -39.48 12.02 19.25
C GLU A 218 -38.76 11.33 18.15
N PHE A 219 -38.85 9.99 18.10
CA PHE A 219 -38.12 9.18 17.10
C PHE A 219 -38.49 9.54 15.66
N SER A 220 -39.77 9.88 15.42
CA SER A 220 -40.31 10.36 14.14
C SER A 220 -39.54 11.54 13.56
N ASP A 221 -39.13 12.48 14.43
CA ASP A 221 -38.46 13.72 14.07
C ASP A 221 -36.93 13.54 14.07
N ALA A 222 -36.42 12.73 14.99
CA ALA A 222 -34.99 12.42 15.11
C ALA A 222 -34.44 11.66 13.91
N LEU A 223 -35.22 10.72 13.37
CA LEU A 223 -34.78 9.83 12.28
C LEU A 223 -34.44 10.58 10.97
N PRO A 224 -35.29 11.46 10.44
CA PRO A 224 -34.98 12.23 9.22
C PRO A 224 -33.71 13.09 9.39
N ILE A 225 -33.55 13.73 10.56
CA ILE A 225 -32.35 14.50 10.85
C ILE A 225 -31.10 13.63 10.85
N ALA A 226 -31.13 12.48 11.52
CA ALA A 226 -30.02 11.55 11.57
C ALA A 226 -29.65 11.01 10.17
N VAL A 227 -30.63 10.76 9.30
CA VAL A 227 -30.42 10.34 7.91
C VAL A 227 -29.69 11.44 7.12
N VAL A 228 -30.08 12.70 7.26
CA VAL A 228 -29.39 13.83 6.59
C VAL A 228 -27.95 13.93 7.04
N PHE A 229 -27.68 13.80 8.33
CA PHE A 229 -26.30 13.79 8.85
C PHE A 229 -25.48 12.62 8.30
N ALA A 230 -26.04 11.41 8.27
CA ALA A 230 -25.37 10.24 7.71
C ALA A 230 -25.09 10.39 6.21
N ALA A 231 -26.06 10.87 5.44
CA ALA A 231 -25.90 11.12 4.01
C ALA A 231 -24.81 12.17 3.72
N THR A 232 -24.81 13.27 4.49
CA THR A 232 -23.79 14.32 4.38
C THR A 232 -22.40 13.79 4.73
N SER A 233 -22.27 13.04 5.82
CA SER A 233 -21.03 12.38 6.22
C SER A 233 -20.52 11.45 5.11
N ASN A 234 -21.38 10.57 4.57
CA ASN A 234 -21.05 9.67 3.50
C ASN A 234 -20.58 10.40 2.22
N PHE A 235 -21.26 11.50 1.87
CA PHE A 235 -20.87 12.33 0.74
C PHE A 235 -19.47 12.92 0.93
N LEU A 236 -19.21 13.53 2.09
CA LEU A 236 -17.91 14.16 2.39
C LEU A 236 -16.77 13.14 2.38
N ILE A 237 -16.97 11.98 3.03
CA ILE A 237 -15.95 10.92 3.07
C ILE A 237 -15.73 10.36 1.66
N ASN A 238 -16.78 10.05 0.90
CA ASN A 238 -16.65 9.54 -0.46
C ASN A 238 -15.91 10.54 -1.38
N ASN A 239 -16.19 11.82 -1.28
CA ASN A 239 -15.51 12.84 -2.05
C ASN A 239 -14.02 12.93 -1.72
N GLN A 240 -13.62 12.70 -0.46
CA GLN A 240 -12.23 12.76 -0.05
C GLN A 240 -11.45 11.48 -0.33
N VAL A 241 -12.09 10.31 -0.25
CA VAL A 241 -11.42 9.01 -0.23
C VAL A 241 -11.73 8.20 -1.48
N THR A 242 -13.01 7.93 -1.77
CA THR A 242 -13.41 7.07 -2.88
C THR A 242 -13.22 7.74 -4.24
N PHE A 243 -13.56 9.02 -4.34
CA PHE A 243 -13.52 9.81 -5.59
C PHE A 243 -12.41 10.86 -5.61
N ARG A 244 -11.34 10.68 -4.83
CA ARG A 244 -10.27 11.67 -4.70
C ARG A 244 -9.59 12.07 -6.01
N SER A 245 -9.59 11.21 -7.05
CA SER A 245 -9.10 11.56 -8.40
C SER A 245 -10.02 12.53 -9.15
N ASN A 246 -11.31 12.51 -8.81
CA ASN A 246 -12.36 13.33 -9.41
C ASN A 246 -13.03 14.22 -8.34
N ARG A 247 -12.26 14.60 -7.33
CA ARG A 247 -12.74 15.37 -6.18
C ARG A 247 -13.37 16.69 -6.64
N LEU A 248 -14.57 16.96 -6.15
CA LEU A 248 -15.20 18.27 -6.25
C LEU A 248 -14.42 19.27 -5.38
N LYS A 249 -13.80 20.28 -6.00
CA LYS A 249 -12.86 21.20 -5.34
C LYS A 249 -13.52 22.40 -4.65
N ASN A 250 -14.81 22.64 -4.87
CA ASN A 250 -15.53 23.83 -4.42
C ASN A 250 -16.67 23.50 -3.43
N PHE A 251 -16.38 22.64 -2.45
CA PHE A 251 -17.24 22.45 -1.27
C PHE A 251 -16.40 22.59 -0.02
#